data_a4cf1f6d800aa89d4fd466cdf2dddab3
#
_entry.id   a4cf1f6d800aa89d4fd466cdf2dddab3
#
_cell.length_a   1.000
_cell.length_b   1.000
_cell.length_c   1.000
_cell.angle_alpha   90.00
_cell.angle_beta   90.00
_cell.angle_gamma   90.00
#
_symmetry.space_group_name_H-M   'P 1'
#
loop_
_entity.id
_entity.type
_entity.pdbx_description
1 polymer ?
#
loop_
_entity_poly.entity_id
_entity_poly.type
_entity_poly.pdbx_seq_one_letter_code
_entity_poly.pdbx_strand_id
1 'polypeptide(L)'
;MILTEFDYVRPADLDEALALLAGTRGARILAGGQSLLPDLRSGADRAALLVDIRRLAELRAVTRTPDGTRLRIGALTTLAELATDPLVLAEAPELAAAARANGDPQVRNLGTVGGNLVAAGRATDLPVAAMAADAVVELAGPGGRTTLAAEELAAGPAPADAVLTALLVPAAGPPAAFEKTADRATRYPVCATAVRITPGGPRIAVTGATSRPLRLRGVEDRLRGGPYRTEAVLAAFRAEPRELFVPGRGTSAEYLGHLVGVLTARALQRAEQALAR
;
A
#
# COMPACT_ATOMS: atom_id res chain seq x y z
N MET A 1 -28.22 -12.66 0.01
CA MET A 1 -27.54 -12.69 1.29
C MET A 1 -28.01 -11.49 2.10
N ILE A 2 -28.54 -11.71 3.30
CA ILE A 2 -29.02 -10.63 4.18
C ILE A 2 -27.80 -10.13 4.95
N LEU A 3 -27.51 -8.83 4.84
CA LEU A 3 -26.49 -8.18 5.68
C LEU A 3 -26.94 -8.25 7.15
N THR A 4 -26.02 -8.42 8.07
CA THR A 4 -26.29 -8.19 9.50
C THR A 4 -26.66 -6.72 9.68
N GLU A 5 -27.61 -6.46 10.56
CA GLU A 5 -28.04 -5.10 10.92
C GLU A 5 -26.86 -4.30 11.46
N PHE A 6 -26.72 -3.05 11.05
CA PHE A 6 -25.71 -2.09 11.52
C PHE A 6 -26.27 -0.67 11.46
N ASP A 7 -25.80 0.17 12.35
CA ASP A 7 -26.06 1.60 12.32
C ASP A 7 -25.14 2.29 11.31
N TYR A 8 -25.55 3.46 10.82
CA TYR A 8 -24.78 4.24 9.86
C TYR A 8 -24.78 5.72 10.22
N VAL A 9 -23.59 6.31 10.35
CA VAL A 9 -23.41 7.72 10.68
C VAL A 9 -22.38 8.34 9.74
N ARG A 10 -22.64 9.58 9.34
CA ARG A 10 -21.66 10.46 8.64
C ARG A 10 -21.23 11.55 9.61
N PRO A 11 -20.01 11.48 10.15
CA PRO A 11 -19.48 12.51 11.01
C PRO A 11 -19.28 13.82 10.22
N ALA A 12 -19.42 14.94 10.92
CA ALA A 12 -19.20 16.26 10.37
C ALA A 12 -17.69 16.55 10.18
N ASP A 13 -16.86 16.02 11.09
CA ASP A 13 -15.42 16.22 11.14
C ASP A 13 -14.70 14.98 11.68
N LEU A 14 -13.36 15.05 11.74
CA LEU A 14 -12.52 13.96 12.21
C LEU A 14 -12.71 13.67 13.70
N ASP A 15 -12.95 14.69 14.53
CA ASP A 15 -13.11 14.54 15.97
C ASP A 15 -14.41 13.77 16.30
N GLU A 16 -15.50 14.05 15.60
CA GLU A 16 -16.73 13.27 15.71
C GLU A 16 -16.51 11.82 15.23
N ALA A 17 -15.75 11.62 14.13
CA ALA A 17 -15.42 10.27 13.66
C ALA A 17 -14.67 9.47 14.74
N LEU A 18 -13.67 10.07 15.38
CA LEU A 18 -12.90 9.46 16.45
C LEU A 18 -13.77 9.16 17.69
N ALA A 19 -14.66 10.08 18.08
CA ALA A 19 -15.59 9.85 19.18
C ALA A 19 -16.52 8.66 18.92
N LEU A 20 -17.06 8.52 17.70
CA LEU A 20 -17.91 7.40 17.31
C LEU A 20 -17.15 6.07 17.33
N LEU A 21 -15.90 6.05 16.87
CA LEU A 21 -15.04 4.85 16.90
C LEU A 21 -14.72 4.41 18.35
N ALA A 22 -14.38 5.35 19.20
CA ALA A 22 -14.08 5.08 20.61
C ALA A 22 -15.33 4.68 21.41
N GLY A 23 -16.48 5.29 21.09
CA GLY A 23 -17.75 5.08 21.79
C GLY A 23 -18.51 3.81 21.40
N THR A 24 -18.19 3.19 20.25
CA THR A 24 -18.97 2.07 19.73
C THR A 24 -18.10 0.86 19.45
N ARG A 25 -18.20 -0.16 20.30
CA ARG A 25 -17.52 -1.44 20.05
C ARG A 25 -18.02 -2.07 18.74
N GLY A 26 -17.10 -2.40 17.84
CA GLY A 26 -17.43 -2.95 16.53
C GLY A 26 -17.76 -1.90 15.48
N ALA A 27 -17.51 -0.62 15.75
CA ALA A 27 -17.53 0.40 14.71
C ALA A 27 -16.49 0.12 13.62
N ARG A 28 -16.83 0.44 12.37
CA ARG A 28 -15.95 0.29 11.20
C ARG A 28 -15.93 1.58 10.40
N ILE A 29 -14.76 1.97 9.95
CA ILE A 29 -14.58 3.12 9.05
C ILE A 29 -15.03 2.73 7.65
N LEU A 30 -15.93 3.49 7.07
CA LEU A 30 -16.30 3.40 5.66
C LEU A 30 -15.61 4.53 4.87
N ALA A 31 -14.56 4.17 4.13
CA ALA A 31 -13.92 5.03 3.13
C ALA A 31 -14.39 4.59 1.72
N GLY A 32 -13.52 4.05 0.87
CA GLY A 32 -13.89 3.58 -0.48
C GLY A 32 -14.85 2.39 -0.54
N GLY A 33 -15.00 1.64 0.54
CA GLY A 33 -15.91 0.49 0.65
C GLY A 33 -15.52 -0.74 -0.17
N GLN A 34 -14.40 -0.72 -0.91
CA GLN A 34 -14.03 -1.76 -1.87
C GLN A 34 -13.53 -3.07 -1.23
N SER A 35 -13.19 -3.04 0.05
CA SER A 35 -12.89 -4.24 0.85
C SER A 35 -13.97 -4.50 1.89
N LEU A 36 -14.32 -3.49 2.69
CA LEU A 36 -15.26 -3.63 3.80
C LEU A 36 -16.64 -4.11 3.35
N LEU A 37 -17.24 -3.51 2.32
CA LEU A 37 -18.59 -3.89 1.89
C LEU A 37 -18.67 -5.32 1.32
N PRO A 38 -17.72 -5.80 0.50
CA PRO A 38 -17.63 -7.22 0.15
C PRO A 38 -17.51 -8.15 1.37
N ASP A 39 -16.73 -7.78 2.38
CA ASP A 39 -16.55 -8.59 3.59
C ASP A 39 -17.83 -8.66 4.44
N LEU A 40 -18.50 -7.54 4.62
CA LEU A 40 -19.82 -7.52 5.28
C LEU A 40 -20.84 -8.36 4.52
N ARG A 41 -20.85 -8.29 3.19
CA ARG A 41 -21.76 -9.08 2.35
C ARG A 41 -21.47 -10.58 2.38
N SER A 42 -20.21 -10.99 2.50
CA SER A 42 -19.83 -12.40 2.60
C SER A 42 -19.93 -12.94 4.02
N GLY A 43 -20.06 -12.08 5.03
CA GLY A 43 -20.02 -12.42 6.45
C GLY A 43 -18.60 -12.62 6.99
N ALA A 44 -17.59 -12.26 6.21
CA ALA A 44 -16.18 -12.32 6.63
C ALA A 44 -15.82 -11.22 7.65
N ASP A 45 -16.55 -10.12 7.65
CA ASP A 45 -16.49 -9.08 8.70
C ASP A 45 -17.90 -8.72 9.17
N ARG A 46 -17.97 -8.00 10.30
CA ARG A 46 -19.20 -7.49 10.91
C ARG A 46 -18.97 -6.07 11.39
N ALA A 47 -20.01 -5.25 11.33
CA ALA A 47 -20.03 -3.91 11.88
C ALA A 47 -21.24 -3.74 12.79
N ALA A 48 -21.08 -3.07 13.93
CA ALA A 48 -22.20 -2.54 14.70
C ALA A 48 -22.58 -1.14 14.20
N LEU A 49 -21.57 -0.36 13.77
CA LEU A 49 -21.72 0.99 13.23
C LEU A 49 -20.78 1.17 12.03
N LEU A 50 -21.29 1.73 10.94
CA LEU A 50 -20.47 2.25 9.85
C LEU A 50 -20.27 3.77 10.01
N VAL A 51 -19.03 4.17 10.22
CA VAL A 51 -18.61 5.59 10.30
C VAL A 51 -18.13 6.01 8.92
N ASP A 52 -18.98 6.70 8.17
CA ASP A 52 -18.72 7.11 6.78
C ASP A 52 -17.91 8.42 6.72
N ILE A 53 -16.61 8.29 6.54
CA ILE A 53 -15.67 9.42 6.49
C ILE A 53 -15.50 10.04 5.09
N ARG A 54 -16.19 9.58 4.07
CA ARG A 54 -15.99 10.00 2.66
C ARG A 54 -16.17 11.50 2.41
N ARG A 55 -16.83 12.22 3.29
CA ARG A 55 -17.07 13.67 3.19
C ARG A 55 -16.06 14.51 3.95
N LEU A 56 -15.14 13.93 4.69
CA LEU A 56 -14.10 14.65 5.42
C LEU A 56 -13.05 15.18 4.42
N ALA A 57 -13.23 16.41 3.98
CA ALA A 57 -12.41 17.02 2.92
C ALA A 57 -10.94 17.16 3.32
N GLU A 58 -10.67 17.34 4.61
CA GLU A 58 -9.32 17.44 5.19
C GLU A 58 -8.49 16.15 5.04
N LEU A 59 -9.17 15.01 4.79
CA LEU A 59 -8.52 13.72 4.53
C LEU A 59 -8.23 13.49 3.04
N ARG A 60 -8.53 14.46 2.17
CA ARG A 60 -8.20 14.44 0.74
C ARG A 60 -7.04 15.38 0.46
N ALA A 61 -6.69 15.46 -0.77
CA ALA A 61 -5.63 16.26 -1.37
C ALA A 61 -4.24 15.65 -1.30
N VAL A 62 -3.48 15.98 -2.33
CA VAL A 62 -2.03 15.71 -2.43
C VAL A 62 -1.33 17.07 -2.37
N THR A 63 -0.50 17.26 -1.36
CA THR A 63 0.20 18.52 -1.12
C THR A 63 1.61 18.26 -0.62
N ARG A 64 2.50 19.25 -0.72
CA ARG A 64 3.77 19.19 0.01
C ARG A 64 3.55 19.62 1.47
N THR A 65 4.31 19.01 2.39
CA THR A 65 4.38 19.50 3.78
C THR A 65 4.92 20.94 3.81
N PRO A 66 4.61 21.73 4.85
CA PRO A 66 5.04 23.14 4.91
C PRO A 66 6.56 23.32 4.82
N ASP A 67 7.34 22.35 5.29
CA ASP A 67 8.81 22.32 5.20
C ASP A 67 9.33 21.85 3.83
N GLY A 68 8.44 21.44 2.93
CA GLY A 68 8.77 20.94 1.60
C GLY A 68 9.46 19.58 1.56
N THR A 69 9.69 18.93 2.71
CA THR A 69 10.47 17.69 2.80
C THR A 69 9.71 16.43 2.42
N ARG A 70 8.36 16.50 2.47
CA ARG A 70 7.49 15.35 2.19
C ARG A 70 6.31 15.73 1.31
N LEU A 71 5.87 14.75 0.53
CA LEU A 71 4.56 14.76 -0.12
C LEU A 71 3.54 14.18 0.88
N ARG A 72 2.48 14.94 1.19
CA ARG A 72 1.35 14.51 2.01
C ARG A 72 0.21 14.08 1.11
N ILE A 73 -0.14 12.82 1.15
CA ILE A 73 -1.23 12.20 0.37
C ILE A 73 -2.34 11.87 1.35
N GLY A 74 -3.47 12.57 1.28
CA GLY A 74 -4.62 12.36 2.15
C GLY A 74 -5.19 10.94 2.01
N ALA A 75 -5.62 10.36 3.12
CA ALA A 75 -6.10 8.97 3.17
C ALA A 75 -7.32 8.69 2.27
N LEU A 76 -8.15 9.70 2.01
CA LEU A 76 -9.33 9.63 1.13
C LEU A 76 -9.02 9.96 -0.34
N THR A 77 -7.76 10.29 -0.69
CA THR A 77 -7.35 10.35 -2.10
C THR A 77 -7.65 9.02 -2.76
N THR A 78 -8.41 9.04 -3.85
CA THR A 78 -8.75 7.80 -4.56
C THR A 78 -7.54 7.25 -5.30
N LEU A 79 -7.54 5.94 -5.59
CA LEU A 79 -6.49 5.32 -6.39
C LEU A 79 -6.44 5.90 -7.81
N ALA A 80 -7.58 6.35 -8.35
CA ALA A 80 -7.64 7.00 -9.66
C ALA A 80 -6.95 8.37 -9.62
N GLU A 81 -7.20 9.20 -8.59
CA GLU A 81 -6.53 10.47 -8.37
C GLU A 81 -5.02 10.25 -8.17
N LEU A 82 -4.63 9.34 -7.27
CA LEU A 82 -3.23 9.02 -6.99
C LEU A 82 -2.46 8.60 -8.26
N ALA A 83 -3.09 7.83 -9.14
CA ALA A 83 -2.45 7.32 -10.37
C ALA A 83 -2.12 8.40 -11.40
N THR A 84 -2.72 9.59 -11.28
CA THR A 84 -2.60 10.68 -12.27
C THR A 84 -2.15 12.01 -11.69
N ASP A 85 -2.00 12.10 -10.37
CA ASP A 85 -1.59 13.33 -9.70
C ASP A 85 -0.15 13.72 -10.11
N PRO A 86 0.08 14.96 -10.57
CA PRO A 86 1.38 15.39 -11.07
C PRO A 86 2.51 15.36 -10.02
N LEU A 87 2.20 15.66 -8.74
CA LEU A 87 3.19 15.58 -7.66
C LEU A 87 3.57 14.14 -7.37
N VAL A 88 2.60 13.22 -7.36
CA VAL A 88 2.87 11.79 -7.15
C VAL A 88 3.67 11.21 -8.31
N LEU A 89 3.33 11.57 -9.55
CA LEU A 89 4.08 11.13 -10.73
C LEU A 89 5.54 11.59 -10.70
N ALA A 90 5.79 12.80 -10.19
CA ALA A 90 7.14 13.35 -10.11
C ALA A 90 7.95 12.81 -8.93
N GLU A 91 7.34 12.57 -7.76
CA GLU A 91 8.06 12.33 -6.50
C GLU A 91 7.92 10.90 -5.97
N ALA A 92 6.87 10.19 -6.37
CA ALA A 92 6.57 8.83 -5.94
C ALA A 92 5.96 7.99 -7.07
N PRO A 93 6.66 7.86 -8.22
CA PRO A 93 6.10 7.20 -9.41
C PRO A 93 5.72 5.74 -9.17
N GLU A 94 6.34 5.05 -8.21
CA GLU A 94 5.97 3.70 -7.79
C GLU A 94 4.58 3.66 -7.14
N LEU A 95 4.18 4.69 -6.38
CA LEU A 95 2.83 4.80 -5.82
C LEU A 95 1.78 5.03 -6.91
N ALA A 96 2.07 5.92 -7.87
CA ALA A 96 1.20 6.14 -9.02
C ALA A 96 1.04 4.86 -9.86
N ALA A 97 2.14 4.13 -10.08
CA ALA A 97 2.13 2.87 -10.83
C ALA A 97 1.36 1.76 -10.08
N ALA A 98 1.55 1.62 -8.77
CA ALA A 98 0.81 0.69 -7.92
C ALA A 98 -0.70 1.00 -7.91
N ALA A 99 -1.07 2.27 -7.79
CA ALA A 99 -2.46 2.70 -7.85
C ALA A 99 -3.09 2.38 -9.20
N ARG A 100 -2.38 2.63 -10.31
CA ARG A 100 -2.84 2.34 -11.67
C ARG A 100 -3.04 0.85 -11.90
N ALA A 101 -2.19 0.00 -11.31
CA ALA A 101 -2.26 -1.46 -11.41
C ALA A 101 -3.34 -2.09 -10.51
N ASN A 102 -3.93 -1.33 -9.59
CA ASN A 102 -4.93 -1.84 -8.65
C ASN A 102 -6.30 -2.00 -9.31
N GLY A 103 -6.89 -3.19 -9.19
CA GLY A 103 -8.26 -3.48 -9.61
C GLY A 103 -8.62 -3.03 -11.03
N ASP A 104 -9.89 -2.72 -11.21
CA ASP A 104 -10.45 -2.10 -12.40
C ASP A 104 -10.74 -0.59 -12.17
N PRO A 105 -11.15 0.17 -13.20
CA PRO A 105 -11.44 1.58 -13.06
C PRO A 105 -12.51 1.90 -12.01
N GLN A 106 -13.55 1.06 -11.88
CA GLN A 106 -14.62 1.27 -10.90
C GLN A 106 -14.07 1.16 -9.47
N VAL A 107 -13.20 0.16 -9.22
CA VAL A 107 -12.53 0.00 -7.93
C VAL A 107 -11.62 1.19 -7.65
N ARG A 108 -10.83 1.64 -8.63
CA ARG A 108 -9.91 2.78 -8.44
C ARG A 108 -10.61 4.11 -8.18
N ASN A 109 -11.77 4.33 -8.79
CA ASN A 109 -12.55 5.56 -8.60
C ASN A 109 -13.16 5.69 -7.19
N LEU A 110 -13.30 4.60 -6.47
CA LEU A 110 -13.87 4.56 -5.12
C LEU A 110 -12.84 4.17 -4.05
N GLY A 111 -11.94 3.24 -4.37
CA GLY A 111 -10.88 2.79 -3.48
C GLY A 111 -9.93 3.93 -3.12
N THR A 112 -9.54 4.02 -1.86
CA THR A 112 -8.75 5.11 -1.30
C THR A 112 -7.36 4.64 -0.87
N VAL A 113 -6.43 5.59 -0.78
CA VAL A 113 -5.07 5.34 -0.29
C VAL A 113 -5.10 4.69 1.08
N GLY A 114 -5.80 5.30 2.05
CA GLY A 114 -5.88 4.75 3.41
C GLY A 114 -6.51 3.35 3.42
N GLY A 115 -7.64 3.17 2.71
CA GLY A 115 -8.30 1.86 2.64
C GLY A 115 -7.43 0.76 2.03
N ASN A 116 -6.59 1.09 1.03
CA ASN A 116 -5.67 0.12 0.41
C ASN A 116 -4.51 -0.25 1.34
N LEU A 117 -3.99 0.73 2.11
CA LEU A 117 -2.90 0.49 3.07
C LEU A 117 -3.32 -0.40 4.24
N VAL A 118 -4.58 -0.29 4.72
CA VAL A 118 -5.07 -1.04 5.89
C VAL A 118 -5.93 -2.25 5.54
N ALA A 119 -6.03 -2.63 4.27
CA ALA A 119 -6.85 -3.77 3.84
C ALA A 119 -6.27 -5.10 4.35
N ALA A 120 -6.67 -5.49 5.56
CA ALA A 120 -6.18 -6.68 6.24
C ALA A 120 -6.48 -7.97 5.46
N GLY A 121 -5.57 -8.94 5.53
CA GLY A 121 -5.73 -10.27 4.95
C GLY A 121 -5.73 -10.32 3.42
N ARG A 122 -5.41 -9.21 2.74
CA ARG A 122 -5.31 -9.13 1.28
C ARG A 122 -3.95 -8.60 0.85
N ALA A 123 -3.38 -9.20 -0.18
CA ALA A 123 -2.24 -8.62 -0.87
C ALA A 123 -2.75 -7.40 -1.68
N THR A 124 -2.52 -6.20 -1.19
CA THR A 124 -2.80 -4.94 -1.90
C THR A 124 -1.52 -4.34 -2.46
N ASP A 125 -1.66 -3.34 -3.34
CA ASP A 125 -0.54 -2.85 -4.13
C ASP A 125 0.22 -1.68 -3.44
N LEU A 126 -0.49 -0.78 -2.74
CA LEU A 126 0.14 0.41 -2.14
C LEU A 126 1.11 0.13 -0.98
N PRO A 127 0.90 -0.88 -0.10
CA PRO A 127 1.83 -1.11 1.00
C PRO A 127 3.28 -1.27 0.55
N VAL A 128 3.53 -2.05 -0.50
CA VAL A 128 4.93 -2.25 -0.98
C VAL A 128 5.51 -1.00 -1.63
N ALA A 129 4.69 -0.21 -2.34
CA ALA A 129 5.13 1.07 -2.89
C ALA A 129 5.46 2.07 -1.77
N ALA A 130 4.63 2.14 -0.72
CA ALA A 130 4.88 2.98 0.45
C ALA A 130 6.15 2.54 1.22
N MET A 131 6.37 1.22 1.36
CA MET A 131 7.58 0.68 2.01
C MET A 131 8.85 0.97 1.20
N ALA A 132 8.83 0.80 -0.12
CA ALA A 132 9.96 1.15 -0.98
C ALA A 132 10.25 2.65 -0.94
N ALA A 133 9.21 3.47 -0.82
CA ALA A 133 9.30 4.91 -0.68
C ALA A 133 9.78 5.39 0.70
N ASP A 134 9.94 4.51 1.69
CA ASP A 134 10.23 4.89 3.07
C ASP A 134 9.17 5.84 3.66
N ALA A 135 7.94 5.60 3.27
CA ALA A 135 6.84 6.42 3.69
C ALA A 135 6.43 6.14 5.14
N VAL A 136 5.85 7.14 5.78
CA VAL A 136 5.18 6.98 7.08
C VAL A 136 3.71 7.30 6.93
N VAL A 137 2.87 6.65 7.71
CA VAL A 137 1.44 6.95 7.80
C VAL A 137 1.18 7.87 8.98
N GLU A 138 0.30 8.83 8.79
CA GLU A 138 -0.22 9.68 9.84
C GLU A 138 -1.55 9.08 10.33
N LEU A 139 -1.63 8.88 11.63
CA LEU A 139 -2.82 8.37 12.32
C LEU A 139 -3.35 9.42 13.27
N ALA A 140 -4.66 9.58 13.35
CA ALA A 140 -5.34 10.31 14.41
C ALA A 140 -6.10 9.31 15.29
N GLY A 141 -5.93 9.41 16.60
CA GLY A 141 -6.56 8.54 17.58
C GLY A 141 -6.83 9.29 18.88
N PRO A 142 -7.35 8.60 19.93
CA PRO A 142 -7.69 9.24 21.21
C PRO A 142 -6.52 9.96 21.89
N GLY A 143 -5.28 9.52 21.62
CA GLY A 143 -4.05 10.13 22.14
C GLY A 143 -3.49 11.28 21.26
N GLY A 144 -4.24 11.73 20.25
CA GLY A 144 -3.79 12.74 19.30
C GLY A 144 -3.25 12.15 18.00
N ARG A 145 -2.41 12.91 17.31
CA ARG A 145 -1.77 12.48 16.04
C ARG A 145 -0.46 11.77 16.31
N THR A 146 -0.26 10.65 15.62
CA THR A 146 0.96 9.84 15.66
C THR A 146 1.40 9.48 14.24
N THR A 147 2.63 9.06 14.09
CA THR A 147 3.15 8.52 12.82
C THR A 147 3.69 7.11 13.02
N LEU A 148 3.54 6.28 12.00
CA LEU A 148 3.99 4.90 11.97
C LEU A 148 4.67 4.63 10.62
N ALA A 149 5.78 3.92 10.58
CA ALA A 149 6.37 3.53 9.31
C ALA A 149 5.41 2.65 8.50
N ALA A 150 5.38 2.81 7.18
CA ALA A 150 4.54 1.97 6.32
C ALA A 150 4.87 0.48 6.47
N GLU A 151 6.11 0.14 6.79
CA GLU A 151 6.55 -1.23 7.08
C GLU A 151 5.96 -1.77 8.39
N GLU A 152 5.87 -0.93 9.42
CA GLU A 152 5.26 -1.29 10.71
C GLU A 152 3.75 -1.47 10.57
N LEU A 153 3.07 -0.58 9.81
CA LEU A 153 1.65 -0.75 9.49
C LEU A 153 1.39 -2.07 8.76
N ALA A 154 2.25 -2.44 7.81
CA ALA A 154 2.11 -3.70 7.06
C ALA A 154 2.44 -4.95 7.90
N ALA A 155 3.04 -4.81 9.07
CA ALA A 155 3.40 -5.90 9.96
C ALA A 155 2.26 -6.38 10.86
N GLY A 156 1.23 -5.56 11.07
CA GLY A 156 0.11 -5.86 11.95
C GLY A 156 -1.19 -5.17 11.56
N PRO A 157 -2.27 -5.40 12.31
CA PRO A 157 -3.51 -4.66 12.10
C PRO A 157 -3.33 -3.18 12.46
N ALA A 158 -3.99 -2.30 11.70
CA ALA A 158 -4.09 -0.89 12.09
C ALA A 158 -4.84 -0.76 13.44
N PRO A 159 -4.50 0.23 14.28
CA PRO A 159 -5.24 0.49 15.52
C PRO A 159 -6.73 0.70 15.24
N ALA A 160 -7.60 0.00 15.98
CA ALA A 160 -9.04 -0.02 15.72
C ALA A 160 -9.74 1.30 16.08
N ASP A 161 -9.14 2.09 16.96
CA ASP A 161 -9.61 3.37 17.47
C ASP A 161 -8.94 4.58 16.81
N ALA A 162 -8.20 4.35 15.74
CA ALA A 162 -7.51 5.40 15.00
C ALA A 162 -7.97 5.48 13.53
N VAL A 163 -7.91 6.68 12.99
CA VAL A 163 -8.15 6.97 11.57
C VAL A 163 -6.82 7.26 10.90
N LEU A 164 -6.49 6.54 9.82
CA LEU A 164 -5.38 6.90 8.94
C LEU A 164 -5.77 8.19 8.21
N THR A 165 -5.00 9.26 8.41
CA THR A 165 -5.31 10.59 7.86
C THR A 165 -4.49 10.92 6.63
N ALA A 166 -3.24 10.46 6.55
CA ALA A 166 -2.38 10.67 5.39
C ALA A 166 -1.27 9.63 5.27
N LEU A 167 -0.73 9.52 4.06
CA LEU A 167 0.57 8.91 3.77
C LEU A 167 1.58 10.04 3.50
N LEU A 168 2.69 10.05 4.21
CA LEU A 168 3.77 11.02 4.08
C LEU A 168 4.96 10.35 3.39
N VAL A 169 5.30 10.83 2.19
CA VAL A 169 6.37 10.27 1.36
C VAL A 169 7.52 11.26 1.27
N PRO A 170 8.80 10.86 1.45
CA PRO A 170 9.92 11.76 1.22
C PRO A 170 9.88 12.38 -0.19
N ALA A 171 9.92 13.70 -0.25
CA ALA A 171 9.85 14.49 -1.48
C ALA A 171 11.23 14.52 -2.18
N ALA A 172 11.73 13.40 -2.64
CA ALA A 172 13.06 13.32 -3.20
C ALA A 172 13.12 12.78 -4.63
N GLY A 173 11.99 12.39 -5.20
CA GLY A 173 11.88 11.91 -6.58
C GLY A 173 12.93 10.90 -7.04
N PRO A 174 13.46 9.97 -6.19
CA PRO A 174 14.47 9.04 -6.66
C PRO A 174 13.86 8.10 -7.67
N PRO A 175 14.68 7.51 -8.55
CA PRO A 175 14.21 6.54 -9.52
C PRO A 175 13.54 5.37 -8.82
N ALA A 176 12.30 5.13 -9.19
CA ALA A 176 11.47 4.11 -8.58
C ALA A 176 10.54 3.48 -9.62
N ALA A 177 10.14 2.24 -9.37
CA ALA A 177 9.22 1.53 -10.24
C ALA A 177 8.39 0.51 -9.47
N PHE A 178 7.29 0.09 -10.08
CA PHE A 178 6.40 -0.96 -9.58
C PHE A 178 6.10 -1.94 -10.70
N GLU A 179 6.17 -3.24 -10.40
CA GLU A 179 5.83 -4.33 -11.29
C GLU A 179 4.90 -5.33 -10.59
N LYS A 180 3.97 -5.91 -11.37
CA LYS A 180 2.94 -6.79 -10.83
C LYS A 180 2.57 -7.88 -11.82
N THR A 181 2.43 -9.10 -11.33
CA THR A 181 1.64 -10.15 -11.96
C THR A 181 0.34 -10.30 -11.19
N ALA A 182 -0.78 -10.02 -11.84
CA ALA A 182 -2.10 -10.04 -11.22
C ALA A 182 -2.82 -11.37 -11.49
N ASP A 183 -3.60 -11.82 -10.51
CA ASP A 183 -4.62 -12.84 -10.73
C ASP A 183 -5.70 -12.28 -11.68
N ARG A 184 -6.09 -13.08 -12.67
CA ARG A 184 -7.00 -12.62 -13.74
C ARG A 184 -8.41 -12.31 -13.23
N ALA A 185 -8.88 -13.06 -12.26
CA ALA A 185 -10.26 -12.94 -11.77
C ALA A 185 -10.40 -11.84 -10.72
N THR A 186 -9.45 -11.78 -9.79
CA THR A 186 -9.53 -10.89 -8.62
C THR A 186 -8.76 -9.60 -8.77
N ARG A 187 -7.82 -9.54 -9.72
CA ARG A 187 -6.87 -8.45 -9.92
C ARG A 187 -5.91 -8.21 -8.74
N TYR A 188 -6.00 -9.01 -7.67
CA TYR A 188 -4.98 -8.98 -6.63
C TYR A 188 -3.64 -9.51 -7.16
N PRO A 189 -2.49 -9.07 -6.60
CA PRO A 189 -1.20 -9.59 -7.00
C PRO A 189 -1.06 -11.08 -6.68
N VAL A 190 -0.72 -11.88 -7.69
CA VAL A 190 -0.03 -13.16 -7.46
C VAL A 190 1.32 -12.87 -6.85
N CYS A 191 2.03 -11.88 -7.41
CA CYS A 191 3.11 -11.19 -6.75
C CYS A 191 3.27 -9.78 -7.34
N ALA A 192 3.75 -8.85 -6.51
CA ALA A 192 4.14 -7.51 -6.93
C ALA A 192 5.39 -7.08 -6.19
N THR A 193 6.15 -6.19 -6.82
CA THR A 193 7.33 -5.58 -6.25
C THR A 193 7.33 -4.08 -6.51
N ALA A 194 7.77 -3.33 -5.52
CA ALA A 194 8.11 -1.92 -5.66
C ALA A 194 9.59 -1.75 -5.35
N VAL A 195 10.26 -0.93 -6.12
CA VAL A 195 11.67 -0.61 -5.94
C VAL A 195 11.90 0.90 -5.95
N ARG A 196 12.88 1.34 -5.17
CA ARG A 196 13.40 2.70 -5.19
C ARG A 196 14.91 2.66 -5.08
N ILE A 197 15.62 3.30 -5.99
CA ILE A 197 17.09 3.38 -5.97
C ILE A 197 17.48 4.62 -5.17
N THR A 198 18.26 4.44 -4.12
CA THR A 198 18.74 5.52 -3.25
C THR A 198 20.27 5.54 -3.21
N PRO A 199 20.90 6.61 -2.73
CA PRO A 199 22.35 6.62 -2.52
C PRO A 199 22.86 5.48 -1.62
N GLY A 200 22.02 4.99 -0.70
CA GLY A 200 22.33 3.85 0.19
C GLY A 200 22.13 2.48 -0.44
N GLY A 201 21.66 2.41 -1.67
CA GLY A 201 21.32 1.18 -2.39
C GLY A 201 19.83 1.06 -2.72
N PRO A 202 19.42 -0.05 -3.36
CA PRO A 202 18.03 -0.26 -3.71
C PRO A 202 17.20 -0.57 -2.48
N ARG A 203 15.95 -0.08 -2.44
CA ARG A 203 14.89 -0.54 -1.54
C ARG A 203 13.94 -1.41 -2.34
N ILE A 204 13.64 -2.59 -1.82
CA ILE A 204 12.85 -3.61 -2.54
C ILE A 204 11.79 -4.14 -1.60
N ALA A 205 10.54 -3.89 -1.90
CA ALA A 205 9.40 -4.41 -1.15
C ALA A 205 8.53 -5.30 -2.03
N VAL A 206 8.01 -6.40 -1.46
CA VAL A 206 7.24 -7.40 -2.20
C VAL A 206 5.95 -7.78 -1.47
N THR A 207 4.93 -8.18 -2.24
CA THR A 207 3.65 -8.68 -1.74
C THR A 207 3.10 -9.80 -2.64
N GLY A 208 2.11 -10.54 -2.15
CA GLY A 208 1.43 -11.61 -2.87
C GLY A 208 2.17 -12.94 -2.84
N ALA A 209 3.47 -12.93 -3.02
CA ALA A 209 4.33 -14.12 -2.93
C ALA A 209 4.79 -14.44 -1.49
N THR A 210 4.50 -13.58 -0.54
CA THR A 210 4.92 -13.67 0.87
C THR A 210 3.69 -13.60 1.77
N SER A 211 3.82 -14.02 3.03
CA SER A 211 2.69 -14.04 3.98
C SER A 211 2.08 -12.66 4.26
N ARG A 212 2.86 -11.60 4.07
CA ARG A 212 2.47 -10.18 4.18
C ARG A 212 3.38 -9.32 3.32
N PRO A 213 3.04 -8.07 3.04
CA PRO A 213 3.98 -7.13 2.43
C PRO A 213 5.24 -7.00 3.29
N LEU A 214 6.43 -7.04 2.69
CA LEU A 214 7.69 -6.90 3.42
C LEU A 214 8.83 -6.40 2.52
N ARG A 215 9.85 -5.80 3.15
CA ARG A 215 11.11 -5.44 2.49
C ARG A 215 12.08 -6.60 2.51
N LEU A 216 12.78 -6.80 1.39
CA LEU A 216 13.77 -7.86 1.22
C LEU A 216 15.20 -7.32 1.47
N ARG A 217 15.50 -7.03 2.75
CA ARG A 217 16.80 -6.44 3.13
C ARG A 217 17.99 -7.30 2.71
N GLY A 218 17.88 -8.62 2.77
CA GLY A 218 18.92 -9.53 2.29
C GLY A 218 19.21 -9.37 0.79
N VAL A 219 18.16 -9.17 -0.03
CA VAL A 219 18.32 -8.88 -1.46
C VAL A 219 18.89 -7.48 -1.67
N GLU A 220 18.39 -6.48 -0.93
CA GLU A 220 18.87 -5.09 -0.98
C GLU A 220 20.39 -5.01 -0.72
N ASP A 221 20.88 -5.69 0.31
CA ASP A 221 22.29 -5.70 0.69
C ASP A 221 23.18 -6.35 -0.37
N ARG A 222 22.72 -7.47 -0.98
CA ARG A 222 23.45 -8.13 -2.05
C ARG A 222 23.51 -7.33 -3.35
N LEU A 223 22.55 -6.43 -3.56
CA LEU A 223 22.46 -5.58 -4.75
C LEU A 223 23.00 -4.15 -4.52
N ARG A 224 23.57 -3.87 -3.35
CA ARG A 224 24.15 -2.56 -3.04
C ARG A 224 25.30 -2.24 -4.01
N GLY A 225 25.22 -1.05 -4.63
CA GLY A 225 26.22 -0.57 -5.58
C GLY A 225 26.00 -0.94 -7.03
N GLY A 226 24.90 -1.66 -7.36
CA GLY A 226 24.58 -2.05 -8.76
C GLY A 226 25.71 -2.81 -9.46
N PRO A 227 25.66 -2.98 -10.78
CA PRO A 227 24.50 -2.75 -11.65
C PRO A 227 23.40 -3.82 -11.44
N TYR A 228 22.15 -3.45 -11.71
CA TYR A 228 20.99 -4.33 -11.48
C TYR A 228 20.71 -5.25 -12.67
N ARG A 229 21.71 -6.06 -13.05
CA ARG A 229 21.57 -7.06 -14.11
C ARG A 229 20.63 -8.18 -13.66
N THR A 230 19.83 -8.70 -14.57
CA THR A 230 18.84 -9.74 -14.29
C THR A 230 19.45 -10.94 -13.57
N GLU A 231 20.63 -11.42 -14.01
CA GLU A 231 21.32 -12.55 -13.39
C GLU A 231 21.72 -12.29 -11.94
N ALA A 232 22.23 -11.09 -11.65
CA ALA A 232 22.62 -10.69 -10.29
C ALA A 232 21.38 -10.60 -9.37
N VAL A 233 20.28 -10.01 -9.86
CA VAL A 233 19.03 -9.94 -9.10
C VAL A 233 18.48 -11.34 -8.83
N LEU A 234 18.40 -12.20 -9.84
CA LEU A 234 17.93 -13.58 -9.65
C LEU A 234 18.85 -14.39 -8.72
N ALA A 235 20.16 -14.16 -8.74
CA ALA A 235 21.08 -14.78 -7.80
C ALA A 235 20.81 -14.33 -6.36
N ALA A 236 20.56 -13.02 -6.14
CA ALA A 236 20.21 -12.48 -4.84
C ALA A 236 18.92 -13.11 -4.28
N PHE A 237 17.90 -13.30 -5.12
CA PHE A 237 16.65 -13.95 -4.73
C PHE A 237 16.81 -15.45 -4.44
N ARG A 238 17.64 -16.17 -5.19
CA ARG A 238 17.94 -17.59 -4.92
C ARG A 238 18.64 -17.81 -3.59
N ALA A 239 19.30 -16.78 -3.05
CA ALA A 239 19.95 -16.85 -1.74
C ALA A 239 18.99 -16.59 -0.56
N GLU A 240 17.75 -16.20 -0.83
CA GLU A 240 16.72 -16.06 0.21
C GLU A 240 16.17 -17.45 0.63
N PRO A 241 15.73 -17.61 1.90
CA PRO A 241 15.09 -18.84 2.35
C PRO A 241 13.82 -19.14 1.53
N ARG A 242 13.62 -20.40 1.12
CA ARG A 242 12.43 -20.78 0.35
C ARG A 242 11.13 -20.58 1.12
N GLU A 243 11.18 -20.71 2.44
CA GLU A 243 10.07 -20.54 3.37
C GLU A 243 9.53 -19.09 3.39
N LEU A 244 10.30 -18.14 2.87
CA LEU A 244 9.88 -16.75 2.68
C LEU A 244 8.70 -16.66 1.70
N PHE A 245 8.68 -17.54 0.70
CA PHE A 245 7.66 -17.55 -0.34
C PHE A 245 6.56 -18.56 -0.01
N VAL A 246 5.33 -18.04 0.07
CA VAL A 246 4.15 -18.81 0.52
C VAL A 246 3.38 -19.32 -0.70
N PRO A 247 3.38 -20.64 -0.96
CA PRO A 247 2.63 -21.21 -2.06
C PRO A 247 1.13 -20.90 -1.97
N GLY A 248 0.49 -20.70 -3.12
CA GLY A 248 -0.96 -20.50 -3.18
C GLY A 248 -1.52 -20.80 -4.56
N ARG A 249 -2.77 -21.28 -4.63
CA ARG A 249 -3.56 -21.48 -5.86
C ARG A 249 -2.76 -22.08 -7.03
N GLY A 250 -2.06 -23.19 -6.80
CA GLY A 250 -1.32 -23.90 -7.87
C GLY A 250 0.06 -23.32 -8.18
N THR A 251 0.59 -22.44 -7.34
CA THR A 251 1.97 -21.93 -7.46
C THR A 251 2.87 -22.59 -6.40
N SER A 252 4.12 -22.88 -6.75
CA SER A 252 5.14 -23.33 -5.80
C SER A 252 5.92 -22.14 -5.23
N ALA A 253 6.54 -22.32 -4.04
CA ALA A 253 7.42 -21.34 -3.43
C ALA A 253 8.60 -20.98 -4.38
N GLU A 254 9.16 -21.98 -5.05
CA GLU A 254 10.24 -21.81 -6.02
C GLU A 254 9.81 -20.95 -7.22
N TYR A 255 8.64 -21.22 -7.78
CA TYR A 255 8.07 -20.41 -8.86
C TYR A 255 7.83 -18.96 -8.40
N LEU A 256 7.25 -18.75 -7.21
CA LEU A 256 6.99 -17.42 -6.68
C LEU A 256 8.29 -16.65 -6.43
N GLY A 257 9.31 -17.29 -5.84
CA GLY A 257 10.63 -16.66 -5.64
C GLY A 257 11.28 -16.26 -6.95
N HIS A 258 11.21 -17.10 -7.98
CA HIS A 258 11.70 -16.78 -9.31
C HIS A 258 10.92 -15.62 -9.95
N LEU A 259 9.59 -15.67 -9.91
CA LEU A 259 8.71 -14.67 -10.50
C LEU A 259 8.94 -13.28 -9.87
N VAL A 260 9.02 -13.21 -8.52
CA VAL A 260 9.34 -11.95 -7.82
C VAL A 260 10.71 -11.44 -8.23
N GLY A 261 11.71 -12.33 -8.34
CA GLY A 261 13.04 -11.96 -8.80
C GLY A 261 13.04 -11.35 -10.21
N VAL A 262 12.29 -11.94 -11.14
CA VAL A 262 12.12 -11.40 -12.51
C VAL A 262 11.45 -10.03 -12.50
N LEU A 263 10.35 -9.88 -11.74
CA LEU A 263 9.66 -8.59 -11.63
C LEU A 263 10.55 -7.53 -10.99
N THR A 264 11.31 -7.89 -9.95
CA THR A 264 12.25 -6.97 -9.30
C THR A 264 13.37 -6.54 -10.24
N ALA A 265 13.92 -7.45 -11.06
CA ALA A 265 14.91 -7.10 -12.08
C ALA A 265 14.34 -6.08 -13.09
N ARG A 266 13.13 -6.31 -13.58
CA ARG A 266 12.43 -5.38 -14.49
C ARG A 266 12.19 -4.02 -13.85
N ALA A 267 11.73 -4.01 -12.60
CA ALA A 267 11.48 -2.78 -11.87
C ALA A 267 12.76 -1.97 -11.65
N LEU A 268 13.86 -2.62 -11.23
CA LEU A 268 15.16 -1.97 -11.05
C LEU A 268 15.70 -1.39 -12.35
N GLN A 269 15.65 -2.14 -13.46
CA GLN A 269 16.09 -1.67 -14.78
C GLN A 269 15.24 -0.49 -15.26
N ARG A 270 13.92 -0.52 -15.02
CA ARG A 270 13.02 0.60 -15.35
C ARG A 270 13.34 1.84 -14.52
N ALA A 271 13.65 1.66 -13.23
CA ALA A 271 14.07 2.74 -12.36
C ALA A 271 15.42 3.33 -12.80
N GLU A 272 16.41 2.51 -13.18
CA GLU A 272 17.69 3.00 -13.74
C GLU A 272 17.52 3.80 -15.04
N GLN A 273 16.63 3.36 -15.93
CA GLN A 273 16.34 4.08 -17.17
C GLN A 273 15.71 5.47 -16.93
N ALA A 274 15.01 5.65 -15.82
CA ALA A 274 14.45 6.95 -15.45
C ALA A 274 15.53 7.95 -14.98
N LEU A 275 16.69 7.47 -14.51
CA LEU A 275 17.86 8.30 -14.17
C LEU A 275 18.59 8.85 -15.41
N ALA A 276 18.50 8.14 -16.52
CA ALA A 276 19.24 8.47 -17.74
C ALA A 276 18.50 9.44 -18.66
N ARG A 277 17.28 9.85 -18.28
CA ARG A 277 16.43 10.82 -19.00
C ARG A 277 16.40 12.17 -18.33
#